data_a7f92919244c1e8f0f9472a9f7f7bb6c
#
_entry.id   a7f92919244c1e8f0f9472a9f7f7bb6c
#
_cell.length_a   1.000
_cell.length_b   1.000
_cell.length_c   1.000
_cell.angle_alpha   90.00
_cell.angle_beta   90.00
_cell.angle_gamma   90.00
#
_symmetry.space_group_name_H-M   'P 1'
#
loop_
_entity.id
_entity.type
_entity.pdbx_description
1 polymer ?
#
loop_
_entity_poly.entity_id
_entity_poly.type
_entity_poly.pdbx_seq_one_letter_code
_entity_poly.pdbx_strand_id
1 'polypeptide(L)'
;MEASDPFMMSVLQLWRAWNIKNLKERARIPIHGGAFLLGCVDETRTLRGHEDFDDQDEEFPTMDPRLKNLPEIFLQIPDLERKGKYKVIEGICILARNPSLHPGDLRVVRAVYNKDLLHLRNVVVLPQRGTRPVANMCSGGDLDGDDYLISWDPSMLPEEWNHPPMDYTAPEPIPLDRQVHINDVIDFFATYMQNDQLPRIAHAHLGMADFAEAGVKDEKCKFNS
;
A
#
# COMPACT_ATOMS: atom_id res chain seq x y z
N MET A 1 7.53 -0.33 40.82
CA MET A 1 6.59 0.75 41.18
C MET A 1 5.19 0.23 41.00
N GLU A 2 4.51 -0.09 42.06
CA GLU A 2 3.08 -0.42 42.00
C GLU A 2 2.32 0.87 41.71
N ALA A 3 1.74 0.96 40.53
CA ALA A 3 0.90 2.10 40.15
C ALA A 3 -0.46 1.96 40.86
N SER A 4 -0.51 2.33 42.12
CA SER A 4 -1.76 2.35 42.93
C SER A 4 -2.51 3.68 42.84
N ASP A 5 -2.06 4.62 42.00
CA ASP A 5 -2.73 5.89 41.78
C ASP A 5 -4.05 5.67 41.00
N PRO A 6 -5.23 6.03 41.60
CA PRO A 6 -6.53 5.85 40.95
C PRO A 6 -6.65 6.57 39.60
N PHE A 7 -6.01 7.72 39.42
CA PHE A 7 -5.99 8.48 38.16
C PHE A 7 -5.26 7.68 37.07
N MET A 8 -4.06 7.20 37.38
CA MET A 8 -3.28 6.39 36.43
C MET A 8 -4.00 5.10 36.01
N MET A 9 -4.65 4.45 36.98
CA MET A 9 -5.48 3.26 36.72
C MET A 9 -6.65 3.58 35.79
N SER A 10 -7.31 4.70 35.98
CA SER A 10 -8.41 5.14 35.12
C SER A 10 -7.93 5.44 33.68
N VAL A 11 -6.78 6.11 33.52
CA VAL A 11 -6.16 6.39 32.23
C VAL A 11 -5.79 5.10 31.51
N LEU A 12 -5.18 4.14 32.21
CA LEU A 12 -4.83 2.83 31.63
C LEU A 12 -6.06 2.03 31.20
N GLN A 13 -7.14 2.06 31.99
CA GLN A 13 -8.40 1.40 31.63
C GLN A 13 -9.03 2.05 30.40
N LEU A 14 -9.01 3.37 30.30
CA LEU A 14 -9.52 4.11 29.15
C LEU A 14 -8.71 3.78 27.88
N TRP A 15 -7.39 3.79 28.00
CA TRP A 15 -6.48 3.41 26.91
C TRP A 15 -6.72 1.97 26.43
N ARG A 16 -6.87 1.02 27.38
CA ARG A 16 -7.19 -0.37 27.08
C ARG A 16 -8.53 -0.49 26.34
N ALA A 17 -9.57 0.16 26.84
CA ALA A 17 -10.90 0.14 26.24
C ALA A 17 -10.87 0.70 24.81
N TRP A 18 -10.13 1.79 24.59
CA TRP A 18 -9.94 2.40 23.27
C TRP A 18 -9.22 1.47 22.30
N ASN A 19 -8.13 0.80 22.74
CA ASN A 19 -7.41 -0.18 21.87
C ASN A 19 -8.31 -1.37 21.52
N ILE A 20 -9.05 -1.93 22.49
CA ILE A 20 -9.98 -3.04 22.24
C ILE A 20 -11.08 -2.61 21.25
N LYS A 21 -11.61 -1.40 21.38
CA LYS A 21 -12.60 -0.85 20.48
C LYS A 21 -12.03 -0.74 19.04
N ASN A 22 -10.83 -0.17 18.87
CA ASN A 22 -10.18 -0.05 17.57
C ASN A 22 -9.90 -1.42 16.93
N LEU A 23 -9.48 -2.40 17.75
CA LEU A 23 -9.26 -3.76 17.25
C LEU A 23 -10.57 -4.40 16.76
N LYS A 24 -11.67 -4.25 17.52
CA LYS A 24 -12.97 -4.83 17.16
C LYS A 24 -13.64 -4.16 15.97
N GLU A 25 -13.59 -2.83 15.90
CA GLU A 25 -14.34 -2.05 14.90
C GLU A 25 -13.54 -1.82 13.61
N ARG A 26 -12.21 -1.84 13.68
CA ARG A 26 -11.34 -1.44 12.58
C ARG A 26 -10.23 -2.44 12.27
N ALA A 27 -10.13 -3.54 13.03
CA ALA A 27 -9.07 -4.56 12.92
C ALA A 27 -7.64 -3.96 12.87
N ARG A 28 -7.42 -2.81 13.56
CA ARG A 28 -6.12 -2.12 13.57
C ARG A 28 -5.18 -2.77 14.57
N ILE A 29 -4.13 -3.39 14.05
CA ILE A 29 -3.06 -4.03 14.83
C ILE A 29 -1.81 -3.16 14.70
N PRO A 30 -1.21 -2.68 15.80
CA PRO A 30 0.05 -1.92 15.75
C PRO A 30 1.20 -2.80 15.24
N ILE A 31 1.94 -2.31 14.25
CA ILE A 31 3.13 -2.95 13.70
C ILE A 31 4.33 -2.06 14.03
N HIS A 32 5.36 -2.61 14.70
CA HIS A 32 6.53 -1.85 15.09
C HIS A 32 7.48 -1.56 13.93
N GLY A 33 7.62 -2.50 13.00
CA GLY A 33 8.47 -2.38 11.82
C GLY A 33 7.72 -1.85 10.60
N GLY A 34 6.94 -0.76 10.73
CA GLY A 34 6.14 -0.22 9.65
C GLY A 34 5.79 1.25 9.81
N ALA A 35 5.28 1.83 8.73
CA ALA A 35 4.74 3.18 8.67
C ALA A 35 3.58 3.26 7.68
N PHE A 36 2.69 4.23 7.90
CA PHE A 36 1.62 4.59 6.99
C PHE A 36 1.88 6.02 6.51
N LEU A 37 2.21 6.18 5.24
CA LEU A 37 2.76 7.41 4.70
C LEU A 37 2.08 7.80 3.38
N LEU A 38 1.93 9.11 3.19
CA LEU A 38 1.49 9.67 1.93
C LEU A 38 2.50 9.32 0.81
N GLY A 39 2.01 8.87 -0.34
CA GLY A 39 2.81 8.61 -1.52
C GLY A 39 3.17 9.88 -2.27
N CYS A 40 4.40 9.96 -2.76
CA CYS A 40 4.81 10.98 -3.69
C CYS A 40 5.75 10.41 -4.76
N VAL A 41 5.90 11.14 -5.85
CA VAL A 41 6.71 10.71 -6.99
C VAL A 41 8.18 11.10 -6.82
N ASP A 42 9.10 10.28 -7.34
CA ASP A 42 10.52 10.63 -7.45
C ASP A 42 10.74 11.63 -8.59
N GLU A 43 10.72 12.92 -8.29
CA GLU A 43 10.97 13.99 -9.27
C GLU A 43 12.41 13.95 -9.83
N THR A 44 13.34 13.33 -9.10
CA THR A 44 14.75 13.22 -9.51
C THR A 44 14.99 12.12 -10.54
N ARG A 45 14.05 11.19 -10.68
CA ARG A 45 14.12 10.01 -11.55
C ARG A 45 15.34 9.12 -11.28
N THR A 46 15.76 9.03 -10.03
CA THR A 46 16.92 8.25 -9.61
C THR A 46 16.56 6.87 -9.10
N LEU A 47 15.34 6.68 -8.63
CA LEU A 47 14.86 5.38 -8.16
C LEU A 47 14.53 4.47 -9.35
N ARG A 48 14.94 3.19 -9.22
CA ARG A 48 14.62 2.16 -10.22
C ARG A 48 13.16 1.74 -10.07
N GLY A 49 12.43 1.70 -11.20
CA GLY A 49 11.06 1.25 -11.27
C GLY A 49 10.91 -0.26 -11.44
N HIS A 50 9.68 -0.67 -11.65
CA HIS A 50 9.35 -2.03 -12.05
C HIS A 50 9.65 -2.19 -13.54
N GLU A 51 10.44 -3.19 -13.86
CA GLU A 51 10.77 -3.58 -15.25
C GLU A 51 10.36 -5.03 -15.44
N ASP A 52 9.65 -5.30 -16.54
CA ASP A 52 9.39 -6.65 -17.00
C ASP A 52 10.67 -7.12 -17.71
N PHE A 53 11.46 -7.95 -17.02
CA PHE A 53 12.66 -8.51 -17.61
C PHE A 53 12.34 -9.83 -18.32
N ASP A 54 12.85 -9.97 -19.54
CA ASP A 54 13.07 -11.27 -20.14
C ASP A 54 14.19 -11.99 -19.38
N ASP A 55 14.00 -13.28 -19.07
CA ASP A 55 14.88 -14.14 -18.28
C ASP A 55 16.32 -14.31 -18.80
N GLN A 56 16.74 -13.50 -19.78
CA GLN A 56 18.01 -13.67 -20.51
C GLN A 56 19.19 -12.81 -20.01
N ASP A 57 18.99 -11.93 -19.03
CA ASP A 57 20.09 -11.12 -18.50
C ASP A 57 20.85 -11.81 -17.37
N GLU A 58 21.83 -12.66 -17.71
CA GLU A 58 22.67 -13.48 -16.82
C GLU A 58 23.79 -12.70 -16.09
N GLU A 59 23.65 -11.42 -15.78
CA GLU A 59 24.81 -10.64 -15.36
C GLU A 59 25.24 -10.77 -13.87
N PHE A 60 24.45 -11.42 -13.00
CA PHE A 60 24.79 -11.58 -11.56
C PHE A 60 24.44 -12.95 -10.98
N PRO A 61 25.29 -13.99 -11.17
CA PRO A 61 24.99 -15.37 -10.72
C PRO A 61 25.00 -15.58 -9.19
N THR A 62 25.38 -14.58 -8.38
CA THR A 62 25.53 -14.72 -6.93
C THR A 62 24.43 -14.06 -6.10
N MET A 63 23.48 -13.38 -6.70
CA MET A 63 22.39 -12.69 -5.99
C MET A 63 21.10 -13.50 -6.07
N ASP A 64 20.31 -13.52 -5.00
CA ASP A 64 18.96 -14.12 -5.03
C ASP A 64 18.16 -13.49 -6.19
N PRO A 65 17.67 -14.29 -7.16
CA PRO A 65 16.94 -13.77 -8.32
C PRO A 65 15.76 -12.87 -7.94
N ARG A 66 15.14 -13.11 -6.78
CA ARG A 66 14.04 -12.30 -6.25
C ARG A 66 14.44 -10.86 -5.94
N LEU A 67 15.73 -10.63 -5.62
CA LEU A 67 16.27 -9.31 -5.26
C LEU A 67 16.64 -8.48 -6.50
N LYS A 68 16.90 -9.14 -7.63
CA LYS A 68 17.44 -8.51 -8.85
C LYS A 68 16.51 -7.43 -9.41
N ASN A 69 15.20 -7.66 -9.35
CA ASN A 69 14.19 -6.86 -10.06
C ASN A 69 13.23 -6.11 -9.14
N LEU A 70 13.59 -5.92 -7.87
CA LEU A 70 12.73 -5.15 -6.98
C LEU A 70 12.76 -3.66 -7.33
N PRO A 71 11.60 -3.02 -7.47
CA PRO A 71 11.54 -1.58 -7.60
C PRO A 71 12.06 -0.91 -6.32
N GLU A 72 12.66 0.26 -6.48
CA GLU A 72 13.24 1.03 -5.39
C GLU A 72 12.24 2.07 -4.87
N ILE A 73 12.23 2.24 -3.57
CA ILE A 73 11.50 3.31 -2.90
C ILE A 73 12.42 4.08 -1.96
N PHE A 74 12.05 5.30 -1.62
CA PHE A 74 12.73 6.05 -0.57
C PHE A 74 11.72 6.47 0.49
N LEU A 75 12.09 6.34 1.76
CA LEU A 75 11.32 6.87 2.89
C LEU A 75 12.23 7.29 4.04
N GLN A 76 11.83 8.36 4.70
CA GLN A 76 12.52 8.92 5.85
C GLN A 76 11.50 9.27 6.93
N ILE A 77 11.64 8.66 8.09
CA ILE A 77 10.71 8.75 9.21
C ILE A 77 11.41 9.32 10.46
N PRO A 78 10.66 9.83 11.46
CA PRO A 78 11.23 10.25 12.72
C PRO A 78 11.97 9.09 13.40
N ASP A 79 13.17 9.36 13.90
CA ASP A 79 13.92 8.41 14.69
C ASP A 79 13.39 8.42 16.13
N LEU A 80 12.77 7.32 16.55
CA LEU A 80 12.19 7.19 17.88
C LEU A 80 13.24 7.19 18.99
N GLU A 81 14.48 6.79 18.69
CA GLU A 81 15.60 6.77 19.64
C GLU A 81 16.28 8.13 19.75
N ARG A 82 16.22 8.95 18.72
CA ARG A 82 16.90 10.23 18.62
C ARG A 82 15.92 11.36 18.36
N LYS A 83 15.36 11.91 19.42
CA LYS A 83 14.37 13.00 19.35
C LYS A 83 14.81 14.13 18.38
N GLY A 84 13.94 14.44 17.43
CA GLY A 84 14.15 15.50 16.44
C GLY A 84 15.05 15.13 15.26
N LYS A 85 15.50 13.87 15.18
CA LYS A 85 16.22 13.35 14.00
C LYS A 85 15.30 12.48 13.16
N TYR A 86 15.71 12.29 11.90
CA TYR A 86 15.06 11.41 10.96
C TYR A 86 15.99 10.26 10.60
N LYS A 87 15.40 9.10 10.31
CA LYS A 87 16.09 7.88 9.89
C LYS A 87 15.58 7.49 8.51
N VAL A 88 16.50 7.28 7.57
CA VAL A 88 16.19 6.63 6.29
C VAL A 88 16.03 5.14 6.56
N ILE A 89 14.98 4.56 6.01
CA ILE A 89 14.77 3.10 6.04
C ILE A 89 15.45 2.51 4.82
N GLU A 90 16.17 1.42 5.02
CA GLU A 90 16.87 0.68 3.97
C GLU A 90 16.57 -0.82 4.10
N GLY A 91 16.50 -1.52 2.97
CA GLY A 91 16.27 -2.96 2.92
C GLY A 91 14.96 -3.34 2.22
N ILE A 92 14.57 -4.60 2.40
CA ILE A 92 13.36 -5.13 1.80
C ILE A 92 12.15 -4.69 2.60
N CYS A 93 11.13 -4.20 1.89
CA CYS A 93 9.89 -3.73 2.47
C CYS A 93 8.69 -4.30 1.71
N ILE A 94 7.58 -4.41 2.42
CA ILE A 94 6.25 -4.58 1.82
C ILE A 94 5.68 -3.19 1.59
N LEU A 95 5.06 -2.99 0.44
CA LEU A 95 4.30 -1.80 0.09
C LEU A 95 2.88 -2.22 -0.28
N ALA A 96 1.87 -1.58 0.29
CA ALA A 96 0.48 -1.81 -0.02
C ALA A 96 -0.35 -0.53 0.12
N ARG A 97 -1.41 -0.42 -0.68
CA ARG A 97 -2.43 0.63 -0.57
C ARG A 97 -3.77 -0.01 -0.21
N ASN A 98 -4.46 0.55 0.75
CA ASN A 98 -5.77 0.04 1.13
C ASN A 98 -6.89 0.58 0.21
N PRO A 99 -7.88 -0.26 -0.13
CA PRO A 99 -8.01 -1.68 0.19
C PRO A 99 -7.15 -2.57 -0.71
N SER A 100 -6.45 -3.58 -0.14
CA SER A 100 -5.73 -4.60 -0.90
C SER A 100 -6.61 -5.85 -0.95
N LEU A 101 -7.19 -6.17 -2.10
CA LEU A 101 -8.14 -7.27 -2.26
C LEU A 101 -7.57 -8.43 -3.10
N HIS A 102 -6.48 -8.20 -3.81
CA HIS A 102 -5.82 -9.17 -4.66
C HIS A 102 -4.37 -9.42 -4.20
N PRO A 103 -3.83 -10.65 -4.32
CA PRO A 103 -2.44 -10.92 -3.93
C PRO A 103 -1.41 -10.02 -4.62
N GLY A 104 -1.67 -9.61 -5.85
CA GLY A 104 -0.83 -8.70 -6.63
C GLY A 104 -0.83 -7.26 -6.14
N ASP A 105 -1.77 -6.86 -5.27
CA ASP A 105 -1.82 -5.51 -4.71
C ASP A 105 -0.74 -5.26 -3.65
N LEU A 106 -0.17 -6.35 -3.12
CA LEU A 106 0.92 -6.28 -2.17
C LEU A 106 2.24 -6.42 -2.93
N ARG A 107 3.08 -5.39 -2.86
CA ARG A 107 4.37 -5.35 -3.55
C ARG A 107 5.53 -5.48 -2.57
N VAL A 108 6.48 -6.32 -2.90
CA VAL A 108 7.79 -6.33 -2.24
C VAL A 108 8.69 -5.39 -3.02
N VAL A 109 9.30 -4.46 -2.32
CA VAL A 109 10.12 -3.37 -2.86
C VAL A 109 11.41 -3.24 -2.06
N ARG A 110 12.39 -2.50 -2.58
CA ARG A 110 13.63 -2.21 -1.88
C ARG A 110 13.68 -0.74 -1.48
N ALA A 111 13.70 -0.46 -0.19
CA ALA A 111 13.97 0.86 0.34
C ALA A 111 15.49 1.14 0.25
N VAL A 112 15.84 2.30 -0.30
CA VAL A 112 17.24 2.68 -0.55
C VAL A 112 17.57 4.04 0.03
N TYR A 113 18.85 4.26 0.39
CA TYR A 113 19.36 5.59 0.69
C TYR A 113 19.55 6.38 -0.59
N ASN A 114 19.01 7.60 -0.60
CA ASN A 114 19.19 8.52 -1.71
C ASN A 114 19.42 9.95 -1.18
N LYS A 115 20.61 10.52 -1.46
CA LYS A 115 21.01 11.84 -0.98
C LYS A 115 20.14 12.98 -1.53
N ASP A 116 19.64 12.82 -2.75
CA ASP A 116 18.87 13.85 -3.45
C ASP A 116 17.42 13.95 -2.94
N LEU A 117 16.97 12.92 -2.21
CA LEU A 117 15.62 12.83 -1.63
C LEU A 117 15.57 13.12 -0.12
N LEU A 118 16.69 13.43 0.53
CA LEU A 118 16.77 13.68 1.99
C LEU A 118 15.94 14.88 2.48
N HIS A 119 15.50 15.75 1.60
CA HIS A 119 14.61 16.85 1.92
C HIS A 119 13.15 16.40 2.14
N LEU A 120 12.76 15.23 1.60
CA LEU A 120 11.44 14.65 1.74
C LEU A 120 11.35 13.84 3.05
N ARG A 121 10.33 14.13 3.88
CA ARG A 121 10.15 13.54 5.20
C ARG A 121 8.70 13.11 5.40
N ASN A 122 8.49 11.98 6.08
CA ASN A 122 7.15 11.44 6.38
C ASN A 122 6.31 11.18 5.13
N VAL A 123 6.96 10.82 4.05
CA VAL A 123 6.36 10.39 2.79
C VAL A 123 7.10 9.16 2.27
N VAL A 124 6.44 8.37 1.45
CA VAL A 124 7.08 7.34 0.63
C VAL A 124 7.23 7.86 -0.78
N VAL A 125 8.46 7.81 -1.30
CA VAL A 125 8.80 8.26 -2.65
C VAL A 125 8.83 7.04 -3.56
N LEU A 126 8.01 7.07 -4.60
CA LEU A 126 7.86 5.99 -5.57
C LEU A 126 8.51 6.35 -6.90
N PRO A 127 9.10 5.37 -7.61
CA PRO A 127 9.83 5.62 -8.85
C PRO A 127 8.91 6.09 -9.98
N GLN A 128 9.45 6.99 -10.81
CA GLN A 128 8.83 7.37 -12.10
C GLN A 128 9.17 6.42 -13.26
N ARG A 129 10.29 5.70 -13.11
CA ARG A 129 10.79 4.78 -14.16
C ARG A 129 10.08 3.45 -14.10
N GLY A 130 10.22 2.66 -15.18
CA GLY A 130 9.71 1.32 -15.27
C GLY A 130 8.58 1.18 -16.30
N THR A 131 8.20 -0.05 -16.59
CA THR A 131 7.16 -0.40 -17.56
C THR A 131 5.76 -0.13 -17.03
N ARG A 132 5.59 -0.23 -15.70
CA ARG A 132 4.32 0.06 -15.01
C ARG A 132 4.59 0.82 -13.70
N PRO A 133 3.82 1.87 -13.39
CA PRO A 133 3.96 2.60 -12.13
C PRO A 133 3.73 1.68 -10.92
N VAL A 134 4.64 1.70 -9.94
CA VAL A 134 4.52 0.89 -8.73
C VAL A 134 3.26 1.25 -7.94
N ALA A 135 2.89 2.54 -7.90
CA ALA A 135 1.65 3.01 -7.31
C ALA A 135 0.42 2.30 -7.90
N ASN A 136 0.35 2.23 -9.23
CA ASN A 136 -0.77 1.59 -9.94
C ASN A 136 -0.87 0.09 -9.63
N MET A 137 0.25 -0.61 -9.43
CA MET A 137 0.25 -2.02 -9.02
C MET A 137 -0.29 -2.25 -7.60
N CYS A 138 -0.31 -1.21 -6.76
CA CYS A 138 -0.92 -1.25 -5.43
C CYS A 138 -2.37 -0.79 -5.51
N SER A 139 -3.29 -1.69 -5.83
CA SER A 139 -4.74 -1.43 -5.90
C SER A 139 -5.12 -0.21 -6.77
N GLY A 140 -4.43 0.00 -7.89
CA GLY A 140 -4.70 1.10 -8.82
C GLY A 140 -4.37 2.49 -8.30
N GLY A 141 -3.39 2.63 -7.39
CA GLY A 141 -2.97 3.94 -6.87
C GLY A 141 -2.41 4.88 -7.95
N ASP A 142 -2.61 6.17 -7.79
CA ASP A 142 -2.23 7.21 -8.76
C ASP A 142 -1.51 8.43 -8.14
N LEU A 143 -1.26 8.41 -6.81
CA LEU A 143 -0.56 9.44 -6.04
C LEU A 143 -1.32 10.79 -5.92
N ASP A 144 -2.63 10.79 -6.08
CA ASP A 144 -3.48 11.98 -5.94
C ASP A 144 -3.83 12.35 -4.49
N GLY A 145 -3.20 11.72 -3.52
CA GLY A 145 -3.46 11.83 -2.09
C GLY A 145 -3.47 10.46 -1.40
N ASP A 146 -3.03 9.45 -2.09
CA ASP A 146 -2.98 8.07 -1.59
C ASP A 146 -1.99 7.88 -0.46
N ASP A 147 -2.43 7.15 0.56
CA ASP A 147 -1.61 6.67 1.67
C ASP A 147 -1.19 5.22 1.44
N TYR A 148 0.08 4.92 1.74
CA TYR A 148 0.66 3.60 1.60
C TYR A 148 1.10 3.05 2.95
N LEU A 149 0.79 1.77 3.17
CA LEU A 149 1.40 0.97 4.23
C LEU A 149 2.77 0.48 3.76
N ILE A 150 3.81 0.78 4.52
CA ILE A 150 5.14 0.22 4.31
C ILE A 150 5.53 -0.58 5.55
N SER A 151 5.96 -1.82 5.38
CA SER A 151 6.51 -2.63 6.46
C SER A 151 7.89 -3.17 6.08
N TRP A 152 8.84 -3.01 7.00
CA TRP A 152 10.20 -3.58 6.92
C TRP A 152 10.43 -4.66 7.97
N ASP A 153 9.35 -5.19 8.55
CA ASP A 153 9.42 -6.33 9.44
C ASP A 153 9.60 -7.62 8.63
N PRO A 154 10.72 -8.34 8.79
CA PRO A 154 10.96 -9.57 8.02
C PRO A 154 9.92 -10.66 8.26
N SER A 155 9.26 -10.66 9.42
CA SER A 155 8.24 -11.66 9.76
C SER A 155 6.95 -11.51 8.95
N MET A 156 6.75 -10.35 8.33
CA MET A 156 5.58 -10.07 7.50
C MET A 156 5.81 -10.34 6.02
N LEU A 157 7.04 -10.64 5.59
CA LEU A 157 7.32 -10.92 4.19
C LEU A 157 6.59 -12.20 3.76
N PRO A 158 5.83 -12.16 2.65
CA PRO A 158 5.16 -13.35 2.13
C PRO A 158 6.19 -14.36 1.58
N GLU A 159 5.82 -15.63 1.51
CA GLU A 159 6.65 -16.67 0.91
C GLU A 159 6.87 -16.44 -0.59
N GLU A 160 5.79 -16.03 -1.27
CA GLU A 160 5.80 -15.69 -2.69
C GLU A 160 5.72 -14.18 -2.88
N TRP A 161 6.65 -13.62 -3.63
CA TRP A 161 6.75 -12.18 -3.85
C TRP A 161 6.15 -11.77 -5.20
N ASN A 162 5.52 -10.60 -5.19
CA ASN A 162 5.14 -9.91 -6.40
C ASN A 162 4.28 -10.74 -7.37
N HIS A 163 3.18 -11.29 -6.88
CA HIS A 163 2.16 -11.85 -7.76
C HIS A 163 1.82 -10.86 -8.89
N PRO A 164 1.41 -11.35 -10.07
CA PRO A 164 0.96 -10.47 -11.13
C PRO A 164 -0.12 -9.51 -10.61
N PRO A 165 0.06 -8.19 -10.78
CA PRO A 165 -0.94 -7.22 -10.36
C PRO A 165 -2.15 -7.25 -11.31
N MET A 166 -3.32 -6.90 -10.80
CA MET A 166 -4.50 -6.73 -11.64
C MET A 166 -4.33 -5.56 -12.60
N ASP A 167 -5.09 -5.60 -13.69
CA ASP A 167 -5.23 -4.45 -14.58
C ASP A 167 -6.24 -3.47 -13.97
N TYR A 168 -5.76 -2.25 -13.70
CA TYR A 168 -6.56 -1.14 -13.17
C TYR A 168 -6.81 -0.05 -14.21
N THR A 169 -6.63 -0.38 -15.49
CA THR A 169 -6.91 0.55 -16.58
C THR A 169 -8.40 0.92 -16.58
N ALA A 170 -8.67 2.21 -16.51
CA ALA A 170 -10.03 2.68 -16.60
C ALA A 170 -10.63 2.36 -17.98
N PRO A 171 -11.91 1.98 -18.06
CA PRO A 171 -12.57 1.79 -19.35
C PRO A 171 -12.53 3.09 -20.15
N GLU A 172 -12.50 2.97 -21.47
CA GLU A 172 -12.52 4.13 -22.36
C GLU A 172 -13.78 4.98 -22.11
N PRO A 173 -13.63 6.32 -22.05
CA PRO A 173 -14.78 7.19 -21.86
C PRO A 173 -15.71 7.11 -23.07
N ILE A 174 -17.00 7.04 -22.80
CA ILE A 174 -18.04 7.04 -23.85
C ILE A 174 -18.22 8.48 -24.34
N PRO A 175 -17.83 8.82 -25.58
CA PRO A 175 -18.03 10.16 -26.09
C PRO A 175 -19.53 10.43 -26.31
N LEU A 176 -19.98 11.62 -25.93
CA LEU A 176 -21.31 12.10 -26.27
C LEU A 176 -21.25 12.77 -27.64
N ASP A 177 -22.34 12.66 -28.41
CA ASP A 177 -22.52 13.29 -29.70
C ASP A 177 -22.87 14.82 -29.59
N ARG A 178 -22.88 15.33 -28.38
CA ARG A 178 -23.19 16.73 -28.01
C ARG A 178 -22.25 17.24 -26.92
N GLN A 179 -22.24 18.53 -26.72
CA GLN A 179 -21.51 19.16 -25.62
C GLN A 179 -22.07 18.73 -24.26
N VAL A 180 -21.16 18.42 -23.32
CA VAL A 180 -21.52 18.10 -21.95
C VAL A 180 -22.08 19.33 -21.23
N HIS A 181 -23.24 19.18 -20.59
CA HIS A 181 -23.88 20.19 -19.77
C HIS A 181 -23.78 19.83 -18.27
N ILE A 182 -23.99 20.84 -17.42
CA ILE A 182 -23.93 20.64 -15.96
C ILE A 182 -24.91 19.57 -15.46
N ASN A 183 -26.06 19.43 -16.12
CA ASN A 183 -27.06 18.43 -15.76
C ASN A 183 -26.53 17.00 -15.99
N ASP A 184 -25.71 16.76 -17.03
CA ASP A 184 -25.11 15.46 -17.29
C ASP A 184 -24.15 15.06 -16.14
N VAL A 185 -23.41 16.05 -15.62
CA VAL A 185 -22.52 15.84 -14.48
C VAL A 185 -23.31 15.54 -13.20
N ILE A 186 -24.41 16.25 -12.97
CA ILE A 186 -25.29 16.04 -11.82
C ILE A 186 -25.94 14.65 -11.89
N ASP A 187 -26.47 14.26 -13.05
CA ASP A 187 -27.12 12.97 -13.26
C ASP A 187 -26.12 11.80 -13.12
N PHE A 188 -24.91 11.98 -13.67
CA PHE A 188 -23.82 11.01 -13.48
C PHE A 188 -23.49 10.84 -12.00
N PHE A 189 -23.28 11.93 -11.28
CA PHE A 189 -22.94 11.88 -9.85
C PHE A 189 -24.06 11.25 -9.02
N ALA A 190 -25.31 11.62 -9.27
CA ALA A 190 -26.46 11.05 -8.57
C ALA A 190 -26.57 9.53 -8.82
N THR A 191 -26.39 9.11 -10.07
CA THR A 191 -26.41 7.69 -10.46
C THR A 191 -25.25 6.92 -9.82
N TYR A 192 -24.04 7.50 -9.83
CA TYR A 192 -22.88 6.92 -9.16
C TYR A 192 -23.14 6.69 -7.67
N MET A 193 -23.64 7.70 -6.95
CA MET A 193 -23.93 7.59 -5.53
C MET A 193 -25.01 6.54 -5.20
N GLN A 194 -26.00 6.36 -6.08
CA GLN A 194 -27.02 5.33 -5.91
C GLN A 194 -26.50 3.91 -6.16
N ASN A 195 -25.54 3.78 -7.06
CA ASN A 195 -25.02 2.49 -7.52
C ASN A 195 -23.66 2.10 -6.88
N ASP A 196 -23.16 2.87 -5.91
CA ASP A 196 -21.91 2.56 -5.23
C ASP A 196 -22.05 1.25 -4.42
N GLN A 197 -21.55 0.15 -5.00
CA GLN A 197 -21.54 -1.18 -4.40
C GLN A 197 -20.15 -1.58 -3.89
N LEU A 198 -19.12 -0.76 -4.13
CA LEU A 198 -17.74 -1.08 -3.81
C LEU A 198 -17.52 -1.47 -2.34
N PRO A 199 -18.06 -0.76 -1.34
CA PRO A 199 -17.91 -1.16 0.06
C PRO A 199 -18.54 -2.53 0.36
N ARG A 200 -19.67 -2.85 -0.25
CA ARG A 200 -20.35 -4.15 -0.07
C ARG A 200 -19.55 -5.29 -0.67
N ILE A 201 -18.99 -5.09 -1.87
CA ILE A 201 -18.14 -6.06 -2.56
C ILE A 201 -16.88 -6.30 -1.74
N ALA A 202 -16.21 -5.24 -1.28
CA ALA A 202 -15.00 -5.33 -0.47
C ALA A 202 -15.23 -6.10 0.85
N HIS A 203 -16.33 -5.86 1.55
CA HIS A 203 -16.67 -6.59 2.77
C HIS A 203 -17.02 -8.06 2.49
N ALA A 204 -17.76 -8.32 1.42
CA ALA A 204 -18.07 -9.70 1.01
C ALA A 204 -16.80 -10.49 0.66
N HIS A 205 -15.88 -9.87 -0.10
CA HIS A 205 -14.58 -10.44 -0.43
C HIS A 205 -13.75 -10.74 0.83
N LEU A 206 -13.66 -9.78 1.76
CA LEU A 206 -12.95 -9.97 3.03
C LEU A 206 -13.52 -11.15 3.81
N GLY A 207 -14.86 -11.22 3.94
CA GLY A 207 -15.52 -12.33 4.62
C GLY A 207 -15.26 -13.68 3.94
N MET A 208 -15.26 -13.74 2.61
CA MET A 208 -14.94 -14.96 1.87
C MET A 208 -13.47 -15.36 2.05
N ALA A 209 -12.54 -14.42 2.02
CA ALA A 209 -11.12 -14.68 2.23
C ALA A 209 -10.83 -15.18 3.65
N ASP A 210 -11.53 -14.69 4.67
CA ASP A 210 -11.37 -15.12 6.05
C ASP A 210 -11.85 -16.57 6.27
N PHE A 211 -12.85 -17.04 5.51
CA PHE A 211 -13.38 -18.39 5.60
C PHE A 211 -12.69 -19.40 4.67
N ALA A 212 -11.97 -18.95 3.66
CA ALA A 212 -11.31 -19.81 2.69
C ALA A 212 -9.94 -20.29 3.21
N GLU A 213 -9.63 -21.59 3.03
CA GLU A 213 -8.33 -22.16 3.44
C GLU A 213 -7.14 -21.48 2.74
N ALA A 214 -7.29 -21.14 1.45
CA ALA A 214 -6.27 -20.45 0.67
C ALA A 214 -6.34 -18.91 0.81
N GLY A 215 -7.23 -18.39 1.67
CA GLY A 215 -7.40 -16.94 1.86
C GLY A 215 -7.80 -16.24 0.56
N VAL A 216 -7.16 -15.10 0.30
CA VAL A 216 -7.40 -14.31 -0.94
C VAL A 216 -6.98 -15.01 -2.23
N LYS A 217 -6.22 -16.12 -2.14
CA LYS A 217 -5.82 -16.95 -3.29
C LYS A 217 -6.89 -17.99 -3.66
N ASP A 218 -7.92 -18.15 -2.85
CA ASP A 218 -9.01 -19.10 -3.12
C ASP A 218 -9.77 -18.69 -4.40
N GLU A 219 -10.25 -19.69 -5.15
CA GLU A 219 -11.00 -19.44 -6.40
C GLU A 219 -12.26 -18.61 -6.17
N LYS A 220 -12.89 -18.74 -4.99
CA LYS A 220 -14.08 -17.95 -4.61
C LYS A 220 -13.77 -16.46 -4.41
N CYS A 221 -12.50 -16.10 -4.21
CA CYS A 221 -12.04 -14.74 -4.04
C CYS A 221 -11.52 -14.13 -5.35
N LYS A 222 -11.46 -14.90 -6.44
CA LYS A 222 -11.03 -14.37 -7.74
C LYS A 222 -12.11 -13.44 -8.29
N PHE A 223 -11.70 -12.22 -8.61
CA PHE A 223 -12.52 -11.35 -9.43
C PHE A 223 -12.49 -11.90 -10.86
N ASN A 224 -13.62 -12.39 -11.34
CA ASN A 224 -13.74 -12.72 -12.76
C ASN A 224 -13.80 -11.39 -13.52
N SER A 225 -12.75 -11.12 -14.29
CA SER A 225 -12.65 -10.01 -15.25
C SER A 225 -13.66 -10.15 -16.37
#